data_aea0cd74e4f9a01570f85702b02e1179
#
_entry.id   aea0cd74e4f9a01570f85702b02e1179
#
_cell.length_a   1.000
_cell.length_b   1.000
_cell.length_c   1.000
_cell.angle_alpha   90.00
_cell.angle_beta   90.00
_cell.angle_gamma   90.00
#
_symmetry.space_group_name_H-M   'P 1'
#
loop_
_entity.id
_entity.type
_entity.pdbx_description
1 polymer ?
#
loop_
_entity_poly.entity_id
_entity_poly.type
_entity_poly.pdbx_seq_one_letter_code
_entity_poly.pdbx_strand_id
1 'polypeptide(L)'
;MAISGIITVMERAARKAGTKLRRDFGEIEHLQVSQKGPADFVSKADQAAERTLYDELGRDRPGWGFVLEEGGIIEGEPGKPRFIIDPLDGTSNFLHAIPHFAISIAVQEPKIGGGWGNITSCLIYQPVTDESYWAERGRGAWLHDRRLRVASRRNLNECLISTGIPFMGHGNMPQWSRIFGAVAPEVAGIRRFGAASLDLAWVAAGRYDGFWESDLKIWDVAAGMLLVREAGGFVSDFRGGDRAIERSEFIAGSAAVHSKLQKLVAGALRNA
;
A
#
# COMPACT_ATOMS: atom_id res chain seq x y z
N MET A 1 2.16 22.24 10.17
CA MET A 1 1.37 22.54 8.93
C MET A 1 -0.06 22.10 9.21
N ALA A 2 -1.08 22.87 8.82
CA ALA A 2 -2.45 22.45 9.03
C ALA A 2 -2.78 21.23 8.15
N ILE A 3 -3.36 20.20 8.73
CA ILE A 3 -3.89 19.02 8.03
C ILE A 3 -5.06 19.49 7.16
N SER A 4 -5.13 19.03 5.93
CA SER A 4 -6.22 19.42 5.02
C SER A 4 -7.54 18.73 5.38
N GLY A 5 -8.64 19.30 4.88
CA GLY A 5 -9.96 18.71 5.10
C GLY A 5 -10.11 17.29 4.54
N ILE A 6 -9.38 16.92 3.46
CA ILE A 6 -9.46 15.58 2.91
C ILE A 6 -8.71 14.56 3.79
N ILE A 7 -7.53 14.90 4.30
CA ILE A 7 -6.78 14.03 5.22
C ILE A 7 -7.58 13.84 6.53
N THR A 8 -8.18 14.92 7.07
CA THR A 8 -9.03 14.85 8.28
C THR A 8 -10.20 13.89 8.08
N VAL A 9 -10.85 13.92 6.92
CA VAL A 9 -11.97 13.03 6.58
C VAL A 9 -11.50 11.58 6.49
N MET A 10 -10.40 11.32 5.76
CA MET A 10 -9.84 9.96 5.65
C MET A 10 -9.39 9.43 7.01
N GLU A 11 -8.72 10.23 7.83
CA GLU A 11 -8.25 9.80 9.15
C GLU A 11 -9.42 9.45 10.08
N ARG A 12 -10.48 10.27 10.11
CA ARG A 12 -11.67 9.97 10.90
C ARG A 12 -12.34 8.66 10.45
N ALA A 13 -12.49 8.45 9.14
CA ALA A 13 -13.05 7.22 8.59
C ALA A 13 -12.20 5.99 8.94
N ALA A 14 -10.88 6.08 8.74
CA ALA A 14 -9.93 5.01 9.05
C ALA A 14 -9.91 4.67 10.54
N ARG A 15 -9.91 5.65 11.44
CA ARG A 15 -9.96 5.42 12.88
C ARG A 15 -11.26 4.76 13.33
N LYS A 16 -12.39 5.13 12.70
CA LYS A 16 -13.69 4.50 12.98
C LYS A 16 -13.71 3.02 12.55
N ALA A 17 -13.24 2.72 11.35
CA ALA A 17 -13.09 1.34 10.87
C ALA A 17 -12.06 0.57 11.69
N GLY A 18 -10.90 1.16 11.98
CA GLY A 18 -9.83 0.58 12.77
C GLY A 18 -10.21 0.25 14.22
N THR A 19 -11.15 0.99 14.80
CA THR A 19 -11.70 0.66 16.13
C THR A 19 -12.43 -0.68 16.11
N LYS A 20 -13.20 -0.96 15.05
CA LYS A 20 -13.86 -2.25 14.87
C LYS A 20 -12.84 -3.36 14.60
N LEU A 21 -11.88 -3.11 13.71
CA LEU A 21 -10.82 -4.07 13.41
C LEU A 21 -10.02 -4.47 14.66
N ARG A 22 -9.66 -3.51 15.53
CA ARG A 22 -8.95 -3.83 16.80
C ARG A 22 -9.76 -4.71 17.72
N ARG A 23 -11.07 -4.44 17.84
CA ARG A 23 -11.97 -5.30 18.65
C ARG A 23 -12.04 -6.70 18.06
N ASP A 24 -12.27 -6.79 16.75
CA ASP A 24 -12.45 -8.06 16.07
C ASP A 24 -11.12 -8.86 16.02
N PHE A 25 -9.97 -8.18 15.97
CA PHE A 25 -8.64 -8.76 16.11
C PHE A 25 -8.43 -9.42 17.48
N GLY A 26 -8.99 -8.84 18.56
CA GLY A 26 -8.96 -9.45 19.90
C GLY A 26 -9.88 -10.67 20.05
N GLU A 27 -10.82 -10.85 19.13
CA GLU A 27 -11.81 -11.93 19.16
C GLU A 27 -11.72 -12.83 17.91
N ILE A 28 -10.51 -12.96 17.34
CA ILE A 28 -10.30 -13.57 16.02
C ILE A 28 -10.84 -15.01 15.91
N GLU A 29 -10.85 -15.78 17.00
CA GLU A 29 -11.35 -17.16 17.06
C GLU A 29 -12.85 -17.29 16.71
N HIS A 30 -13.60 -16.20 16.88
CA HIS A 30 -15.03 -16.14 16.63
C HIS A 30 -15.42 -15.61 15.26
N LEU A 31 -14.45 -15.16 14.45
CA LEU A 31 -14.71 -14.64 13.12
C LEU A 31 -15.02 -15.76 12.13
N GLN A 32 -16.07 -15.57 11.35
CA GLN A 32 -16.36 -16.42 10.19
C GLN A 32 -15.45 -16.01 9.03
N VAL A 33 -14.78 -16.98 8.45
CA VAL A 33 -13.85 -16.81 7.34
C VAL A 33 -14.41 -17.45 6.10
N SER A 34 -14.37 -16.78 4.95
CA SER A 34 -14.62 -17.36 3.65
C SER A 34 -13.36 -17.30 2.78
N GLN A 35 -13.13 -18.34 2.00
CA GLN A 35 -12.00 -18.42 1.08
C GLN A 35 -12.46 -18.00 -0.32
N LYS A 36 -11.85 -16.98 -0.90
CA LYS A 36 -12.15 -16.48 -2.25
C LYS A 36 -11.43 -17.23 -3.36
N GLY A 37 -10.30 -17.79 -3.07
CA GLY A 37 -9.43 -18.53 -3.97
C GLY A 37 -8.52 -19.43 -3.16
N PRO A 38 -7.47 -20.03 -3.75
CA PRO A 38 -6.61 -20.98 -3.04
C PRO A 38 -5.95 -20.46 -1.77
N ALA A 39 -5.84 -19.13 -1.61
CA ALA A 39 -5.28 -18.51 -0.40
C ALA A 39 -5.83 -17.11 -0.14
N ASP A 40 -6.96 -16.74 -0.75
CA ASP A 40 -7.66 -15.48 -0.44
C ASP A 40 -8.66 -15.70 0.68
N PHE A 41 -8.55 -14.89 1.72
CA PHE A 41 -9.41 -14.95 2.87
C PHE A 41 -10.21 -13.65 2.98
N VAL A 42 -11.51 -13.78 3.09
CA VAL A 42 -12.41 -12.67 3.39
C VAL A 42 -13.01 -12.91 4.75
N SER A 43 -12.85 -11.98 5.64
CA SER A 43 -13.45 -12.00 6.96
C SER A 43 -14.65 -11.07 7.03
N LYS A 44 -15.54 -11.31 7.98
CA LYS A 44 -16.61 -10.36 8.29
C LYS A 44 -16.06 -9.00 8.74
N ALA A 45 -14.88 -8.99 9.35
CA ALA A 45 -14.22 -7.76 9.78
C ALA A 45 -13.82 -6.89 8.59
N ASP A 46 -13.28 -7.49 7.52
CA ASP A 46 -12.88 -6.84 6.28
C ASP A 46 -14.08 -6.14 5.63
N GLN A 47 -15.14 -6.88 5.34
CA GLN A 47 -16.38 -6.34 4.77
C GLN A 47 -17.02 -5.26 5.63
N ALA A 48 -16.98 -5.40 6.96
CA ALA A 48 -17.52 -4.40 7.88
C ALA A 48 -16.65 -3.14 7.93
N ALA A 49 -15.32 -3.27 7.77
CA ALA A 49 -14.41 -2.15 7.66
C ALA A 49 -14.65 -1.38 6.35
N GLU A 50 -14.74 -2.09 5.20
CA GLU A 50 -15.02 -1.49 3.90
C GLU A 50 -16.32 -0.71 3.92
N ARG A 51 -17.41 -1.30 4.41
CA ARG A 51 -18.70 -0.63 4.53
C ARG A 51 -18.62 0.62 5.39
N THR A 52 -17.89 0.56 6.52
CA THR A 52 -17.68 1.73 7.38
C THR A 52 -16.96 2.86 6.65
N LEU A 53 -15.89 2.53 5.90
CA LEU A 53 -15.13 3.49 5.10
C LEU A 53 -15.99 4.11 3.99
N TYR A 54 -16.72 3.27 3.25
CA TYR A 54 -17.63 3.72 2.21
C TYR A 54 -18.69 4.69 2.73
N ASP A 55 -19.38 4.34 3.83
CA ASP A 55 -20.44 5.16 4.41
C ASP A 55 -19.89 6.50 4.93
N GLU A 56 -18.73 6.51 5.62
CA GLU A 56 -18.13 7.73 6.17
C GLU A 56 -17.60 8.65 5.07
N LEU A 57 -16.84 8.10 4.13
CA LEU A 57 -16.24 8.89 3.05
C LEU A 57 -17.28 9.40 2.06
N GLY A 58 -18.28 8.57 1.72
CA GLY A 58 -19.37 8.95 0.82
C GLY A 58 -20.26 10.05 1.38
N ARG A 59 -20.51 10.05 2.70
CA ARG A 59 -21.25 11.13 3.37
C ARG A 59 -20.51 12.47 3.30
N ASP A 60 -19.20 12.46 3.46
CA ASP A 60 -18.39 13.68 3.45
C ASP A 60 -18.05 14.18 2.03
N ARG A 61 -18.07 13.28 1.06
CA ARG A 61 -17.74 13.57 -0.34
C ARG A 61 -18.80 12.98 -1.28
N PRO A 62 -20.03 13.55 -1.26
CA PRO A 62 -21.11 13.05 -2.09
C PRO A 62 -20.76 13.15 -3.58
N GLY A 63 -21.12 12.12 -4.32
CA GLY A 63 -20.86 12.01 -5.75
C GLY A 63 -19.45 11.59 -6.14
N TRP A 64 -18.53 11.34 -5.18
CA TRP A 64 -17.24 10.75 -5.50
C TRP A 64 -17.37 9.25 -5.81
N GLY A 65 -16.52 8.75 -6.73
CA GLY A 65 -16.44 7.32 -7.02
C GLY A 65 -15.61 6.56 -6.00
N PHE A 66 -15.65 5.23 -6.11
CA PHE A 66 -14.87 4.33 -5.26
C PHE A 66 -14.27 3.18 -6.09
N VAL A 67 -13.08 2.77 -5.73
CA VAL A 67 -12.46 1.49 -6.08
C VAL A 67 -12.24 0.77 -4.77
N LEU A 68 -13.00 -0.27 -4.55
CA LEU A 68 -13.05 -1.04 -3.31
C LEU A 68 -12.49 -2.44 -3.59
N GLU A 69 -11.78 -3.01 -2.63
CA GLU A 69 -11.26 -4.37 -2.77
C GLU A 69 -12.39 -5.39 -2.85
N GLU A 70 -13.37 -5.29 -1.94
CA GLU A 70 -14.48 -6.24 -1.81
C GLU A 70 -15.67 -5.85 -2.68
N GLY A 71 -16.02 -4.57 -2.68
CA GLY A 71 -17.21 -4.04 -3.37
C GLY A 71 -17.00 -3.68 -4.83
N GLY A 72 -15.76 -3.74 -5.34
CA GLY A 72 -15.45 -3.40 -6.72
C GLY A 72 -15.50 -1.90 -7.02
N ILE A 73 -15.86 -1.54 -8.24
CA ILE A 73 -15.89 -0.15 -8.70
C ILE A 73 -17.30 0.41 -8.56
N ILE A 74 -17.41 1.57 -7.91
CA ILE A 74 -18.63 2.37 -7.83
C ILE A 74 -18.33 3.70 -8.53
N GLU A 75 -18.98 3.91 -9.66
CA GLU A 75 -18.78 5.12 -10.44
C GLU A 75 -19.35 6.35 -9.71
N GLY A 76 -18.59 7.43 -9.71
CA GLY A 76 -19.00 8.72 -9.20
C GLY A 76 -19.64 9.62 -10.27
N GLU A 77 -20.01 10.83 -9.88
CA GLU A 77 -20.44 11.86 -10.81
C GLU A 77 -19.30 12.24 -11.76
N PRO A 78 -19.59 12.56 -13.03
CA PRO A 78 -18.59 12.98 -14.00
C PRO A 78 -17.71 14.13 -13.49
N GLY A 79 -16.40 13.99 -13.63
CA GLY A 79 -15.43 15.01 -13.23
C GLY A 79 -15.12 15.07 -11.73
N LYS A 80 -15.71 14.18 -10.92
CA LYS A 80 -15.37 14.05 -9.49
C LYS A 80 -14.23 13.06 -9.26
N PRO A 81 -13.44 13.25 -8.19
CA PRO A 81 -12.43 12.28 -7.76
C PRO A 81 -13.03 10.94 -7.34
N ARG A 82 -12.16 9.95 -7.12
CA ARG A 82 -12.55 8.69 -6.48
C ARG A 82 -11.62 8.32 -5.35
N PHE A 83 -12.15 7.59 -4.38
CA PHE A 83 -11.36 6.89 -3.38
C PHE A 83 -10.92 5.53 -3.92
N ILE A 84 -9.71 5.12 -3.54
CA ILE A 84 -9.18 3.78 -3.75
C ILE A 84 -8.90 3.24 -2.35
N ILE A 85 -9.52 2.11 -1.99
CA ILE A 85 -9.56 1.64 -0.60
C ILE A 85 -9.20 0.16 -0.54
N ASP A 86 -8.26 -0.14 0.34
CA ASP A 86 -8.05 -1.45 0.92
C ASP A 86 -8.47 -1.36 2.39
N PRO A 87 -9.53 -2.04 2.79
CA PRO A 87 -10.07 -1.97 4.15
C PRO A 87 -9.23 -2.73 5.18
N LEU A 88 -8.42 -3.71 4.72
CA LEU A 88 -7.63 -4.58 5.60
C LEU A 88 -6.44 -5.21 4.86
N ASP A 89 -5.47 -4.38 4.45
CA ASP A 89 -4.20 -4.90 3.94
C ASP A 89 -3.50 -5.76 5.00
N GLY A 90 -3.18 -6.99 4.65
CA GLY A 90 -2.67 -7.98 5.58
C GLY A 90 -3.76 -8.88 6.19
N THR A 91 -4.82 -9.22 5.46
CA THR A 91 -5.93 -10.08 5.89
C THR A 91 -5.45 -11.41 6.49
N SER A 92 -4.43 -12.04 5.87
CA SER A 92 -3.83 -13.27 6.41
C SER A 92 -3.19 -13.04 7.79
N ASN A 93 -2.49 -11.92 7.99
CA ASN A 93 -1.92 -11.56 9.29
C ASN A 93 -3.03 -11.38 10.33
N PHE A 94 -4.07 -10.64 9.96
CA PHE A 94 -5.22 -10.40 10.82
C PHE A 94 -5.84 -11.72 11.30
N LEU A 95 -6.12 -12.64 10.37
CA LEU A 95 -6.73 -13.95 10.68
C LEU A 95 -5.85 -14.87 11.52
N HIS A 96 -4.53 -14.66 11.52
CA HIS A 96 -3.58 -15.40 12.35
C HIS A 96 -3.13 -14.66 13.60
N ALA A 97 -3.85 -13.59 14.00
CA ALA A 97 -3.54 -12.75 15.16
C ALA A 97 -2.11 -12.15 15.12
N ILE A 98 -1.59 -11.89 13.92
CA ILE A 98 -0.32 -11.18 13.71
C ILE A 98 -0.63 -9.67 13.64
N PRO A 99 -0.09 -8.82 14.55
CA PRO A 99 -0.47 -7.41 14.65
C PRO A 99 0.19 -6.52 13.58
N HIS A 100 0.12 -6.96 12.31
CA HIS A 100 0.71 -6.27 11.17
C HIS A 100 -0.28 -6.23 10.00
N PHE A 101 -1.17 -5.27 10.05
CA PHE A 101 -2.20 -4.99 9.05
C PHE A 101 -2.57 -3.51 9.08
N ALA A 102 -3.16 -2.99 8.00
CA ALA A 102 -3.51 -1.59 7.88
C ALA A 102 -4.78 -1.35 7.05
N ILE A 103 -5.31 -0.14 7.16
CA ILE A 103 -6.30 0.43 6.25
C ILE A 103 -5.55 1.34 5.29
N SER A 104 -5.74 1.17 3.99
CA SER A 104 -5.13 2.00 2.95
C SER A 104 -6.21 2.79 2.19
N ILE A 105 -6.05 4.12 2.09
CA ILE A 105 -6.99 5.02 1.41
C ILE A 105 -6.20 5.96 0.52
N ALA A 106 -6.55 6.05 -0.76
CA ALA A 106 -5.99 7.03 -1.67
C ALA A 106 -7.10 7.81 -2.39
N VAL A 107 -6.81 9.04 -2.80
CA VAL A 107 -7.68 9.87 -3.63
C VAL A 107 -7.04 9.99 -5.00
N GLN A 108 -7.82 9.65 -6.03
CA GLN A 108 -7.42 9.78 -7.42
C GLN A 108 -8.27 10.80 -8.16
N GLU A 109 -7.61 11.74 -8.83
CA GLU A 109 -8.27 12.77 -9.62
C GLU A 109 -8.63 12.26 -11.01
N PRO A 110 -9.75 12.73 -11.61
CA PRO A 110 -10.05 12.48 -13.01
C PRO A 110 -9.06 13.24 -13.92
N LYS A 111 -8.84 12.73 -15.14
CA LYS A 111 -8.12 13.47 -16.19
C LYS A 111 -9.07 14.33 -17.00
N ILE A 112 -8.59 15.50 -17.40
CA ILE A 112 -9.25 16.29 -18.44
C ILE A 112 -9.27 15.46 -19.75
N GLY A 113 -10.44 15.24 -20.31
CA GLY A 113 -10.61 14.40 -21.50
C GLY A 113 -10.90 12.93 -21.21
N GLY A 114 -11.03 12.53 -19.95
CA GLY A 114 -11.44 11.20 -19.52
C GLY A 114 -10.33 10.33 -18.94
N GLY A 115 -10.75 9.29 -18.23
CA GLY A 115 -9.88 8.39 -17.50
C GLY A 115 -9.37 8.96 -16.17
N TRP A 116 -8.44 8.23 -15.54
CA TRP A 116 -7.96 8.54 -14.20
C TRP A 116 -6.54 9.10 -14.19
N GLY A 117 -6.34 10.12 -13.39
CA GLY A 117 -5.09 10.88 -13.26
C GLY A 117 -4.27 10.46 -12.06
N ASN A 118 -3.67 11.48 -11.44
CA ASN A 118 -2.74 11.28 -10.35
C ASN A 118 -3.46 10.95 -9.03
N ILE A 119 -2.75 10.22 -8.17
CA ILE A 119 -3.07 10.18 -6.74
C ILE A 119 -2.65 11.52 -6.13
N THR A 120 -3.55 12.17 -5.40
CA THR A 120 -3.33 13.51 -4.84
C THR A 120 -3.29 13.54 -3.32
N SER A 121 -3.95 12.58 -2.67
CA SER A 121 -3.95 12.44 -1.21
C SER A 121 -3.96 10.98 -0.83
N CYS A 122 -3.35 10.64 0.28
CA CYS A 122 -3.35 9.27 0.78
C CYS A 122 -3.26 9.21 2.30
N LEU A 123 -3.73 8.08 2.84
CA LEU A 123 -3.62 7.73 4.24
C LEU A 123 -3.46 6.21 4.37
N ILE A 124 -2.50 5.78 5.18
CA ILE A 124 -2.34 4.40 5.64
C ILE A 124 -2.40 4.43 7.15
N TYR A 125 -3.36 3.72 7.72
CA TYR A 125 -3.58 3.67 9.17
C TYR A 125 -3.37 2.26 9.69
N GLN A 126 -2.41 2.11 10.61
CA GLN A 126 -2.13 0.86 11.32
C GLN A 126 -2.87 0.86 12.66
N PRO A 127 -3.99 0.11 12.82
CA PRO A 127 -4.84 0.21 14.01
C PRO A 127 -4.18 -0.24 15.30
N VAL A 128 -3.28 -1.23 15.24
CA VAL A 128 -2.66 -1.82 16.46
C VAL A 128 -1.68 -0.85 17.13
N THR A 129 -0.86 -0.18 16.33
CA THR A 129 0.15 0.78 16.82
C THR A 129 -0.36 2.22 16.87
N ASP A 130 -1.58 2.45 16.37
CA ASP A 130 -2.20 3.77 16.19
C ASP A 130 -1.34 4.70 15.29
N GLU A 131 -0.58 4.16 14.35
CA GLU A 131 0.23 4.94 13.41
C GLU A 131 -0.58 5.37 12.20
N SER A 132 -0.61 6.68 11.93
CA SER A 132 -1.29 7.29 10.78
C SER A 132 -0.26 7.93 9.86
N TYR A 133 -0.03 7.29 8.71
CA TYR A 133 0.85 7.77 7.64
C TYR A 133 0.00 8.48 6.59
N TRP A 134 0.33 9.72 6.24
CA TRP A 134 -0.43 10.45 5.24
C TRP A 134 0.45 11.33 4.37
N ALA A 135 -0.03 11.60 3.16
CA ALA A 135 0.60 12.54 2.26
C ALA A 135 -0.43 13.26 1.38
N GLU A 136 -0.09 14.46 0.96
CA GLU A 136 -0.73 15.20 -0.11
C GLU A 136 0.32 15.63 -1.12
N ARG A 137 -0.02 15.56 -2.38
CA ARG A 137 0.89 15.90 -3.48
C ARG A 137 1.43 17.32 -3.34
N GLY A 138 2.76 17.44 -3.31
CA GLY A 138 3.48 18.71 -3.11
C GLY A 138 3.56 19.21 -1.68
N ARG A 139 3.01 18.46 -0.70
CA ARG A 139 3.00 18.87 0.71
C ARG A 139 3.85 17.97 1.62
N GLY A 140 4.43 16.92 1.04
CA GLY A 140 5.27 15.96 1.76
C GLY A 140 4.48 14.83 2.41
N ALA A 141 5.21 13.87 2.97
CA ALA A 141 4.70 12.72 3.72
C ALA A 141 4.89 12.89 5.21
N TRP A 142 3.99 12.34 6.01
CA TRP A 142 3.90 12.55 7.44
C TRP A 142 3.52 11.26 8.18
N LEU A 143 4.03 11.09 9.39
CA LEU A 143 3.52 10.16 10.39
C LEU A 143 2.97 11.01 11.55
N HIS A 144 1.65 11.04 11.69
CA HIS A 144 0.97 12.02 12.54
C HIS A 144 1.38 13.46 12.15
N ASP A 145 2.12 14.15 13.00
CA ASP A 145 2.65 15.50 12.82
C ASP A 145 4.14 15.53 12.41
N ARG A 146 4.82 14.37 12.42
CA ARG A 146 6.23 14.23 12.07
C ARG A 146 6.42 14.04 10.57
N ARG A 147 7.17 14.95 9.96
CA ARG A 147 7.51 14.84 8.53
C ARG A 147 8.41 13.64 8.25
N LEU A 148 8.09 12.88 7.22
CA LEU A 148 8.83 11.70 6.77
C LEU A 148 9.87 12.02 5.70
N ARG A 149 10.89 11.18 5.64
CA ARG A 149 11.89 11.11 4.58
C ARG A 149 12.29 9.65 4.40
N VAL A 150 12.49 9.24 3.14
CA VAL A 150 13.12 7.95 2.84
C VAL A 150 14.52 7.87 3.44
N ALA A 151 15.00 6.65 3.65
CA ALA A 151 16.32 6.41 4.23
C ALA A 151 17.44 7.05 3.42
N SER A 152 18.49 7.48 4.11
CA SER A 152 19.69 8.09 3.50
C SER A 152 20.78 7.08 3.14
N ARG A 153 20.63 5.80 3.51
CA ARG A 153 21.58 4.73 3.15
C ARG A 153 21.70 4.61 1.63
N ARG A 154 22.91 4.36 1.16
CA ARG A 154 23.23 4.31 -0.27
C ARG A 154 23.82 2.96 -0.71
N ASN A 155 24.38 2.21 0.23
CA ASN A 155 25.01 0.92 -0.06
C ASN A 155 24.00 -0.20 0.26
N LEU A 156 23.76 -1.09 -0.72
CA LEU A 156 22.77 -2.16 -0.56
C LEU A 156 23.11 -3.09 0.61
N ASN A 157 24.39 -3.36 0.87
CA ASN A 157 24.84 -4.20 1.99
C ASN A 157 24.53 -3.62 3.39
N GLU A 158 24.05 -2.38 3.47
CA GLU A 158 23.57 -1.73 4.69
C GLU A 158 22.03 -1.65 4.73
N CYS A 159 21.35 -2.08 3.65
CA CYS A 159 19.93 -1.84 3.44
C CYS A 159 19.06 -3.02 3.84
N LEU A 160 17.91 -2.70 4.45
CA LEU A 160 16.80 -3.64 4.63
C LEU A 160 15.78 -3.43 3.50
N ILE A 161 15.48 -4.50 2.78
CA ILE A 161 14.52 -4.49 1.69
C ILE A 161 13.29 -5.30 2.07
N SER A 162 12.10 -4.82 1.79
CA SER A 162 10.86 -5.59 1.94
C SER A 162 10.36 -6.12 0.60
N THR A 163 9.62 -7.23 0.64
CA THR A 163 9.02 -7.88 -0.52
C THR A 163 7.84 -8.75 -0.10
N GLY A 164 6.91 -9.01 -1.02
CA GLY A 164 5.97 -10.13 -0.90
C GLY A 164 6.58 -11.43 -1.42
N ILE A 165 5.96 -12.53 -1.08
CA ILE A 165 6.32 -13.87 -1.59
C ILE A 165 5.09 -14.43 -2.30
N PRO A 166 5.19 -14.89 -3.55
CA PRO A 166 4.13 -15.61 -4.23
C PRO A 166 3.67 -16.82 -3.40
N PHE A 167 2.37 -17.05 -3.37
CA PHE A 167 1.77 -18.16 -2.64
C PHE A 167 0.66 -18.79 -3.47
N MET A 168 0.05 -19.85 -3.01
CA MET A 168 -0.91 -20.69 -3.75
C MET A 168 -1.90 -19.89 -4.61
N GLY A 169 -1.71 -19.93 -5.93
CA GLY A 169 -2.57 -19.26 -6.91
C GLY A 169 -2.28 -17.77 -7.15
N HIS A 170 -1.33 -17.18 -6.43
CA HIS A 170 -0.97 -15.76 -6.56
C HIS A 170 0.50 -15.60 -6.92
N GLY A 171 0.78 -14.68 -7.84
CA GLY A 171 2.12 -14.28 -8.24
C GLY A 171 2.86 -15.30 -9.09
N ASN A 172 4.09 -14.97 -9.45
CA ASN A 172 5.00 -15.76 -10.28
C ASN A 172 6.23 -16.22 -9.47
N MET A 173 6.16 -17.41 -8.87
CA MET A 173 7.24 -17.95 -8.04
C MET A 173 8.57 -18.09 -8.82
N PRO A 174 8.64 -18.59 -10.06
CA PRO A 174 9.88 -18.62 -10.83
C PRO A 174 10.51 -17.23 -11.04
N GLN A 175 9.71 -16.22 -11.35
CA GLN A 175 10.16 -14.83 -11.49
C GLN A 175 10.68 -14.29 -10.14
N TRP A 176 9.89 -14.46 -9.09
CA TRP A 176 10.25 -14.01 -7.75
C TRP A 176 11.56 -14.64 -7.27
N SER A 177 11.73 -15.97 -7.45
CA SER A 177 12.94 -16.68 -7.02
C SER A 177 14.20 -16.17 -7.71
N ARG A 178 14.10 -15.82 -9.01
CA ARG A 178 15.24 -15.22 -9.73
C ARG A 178 15.59 -13.83 -9.18
N ILE A 179 14.58 -13.00 -8.94
CA ILE A 179 14.79 -11.66 -8.36
C ILE A 179 15.37 -11.79 -6.95
N PHE A 180 14.78 -12.65 -6.12
CA PHE A 180 15.28 -12.91 -4.77
C PHE A 180 16.73 -13.37 -4.77
N GLY A 181 17.09 -14.33 -5.64
CA GLY A 181 18.47 -14.81 -5.78
C GLY A 181 19.47 -13.74 -6.21
N ALA A 182 19.03 -12.73 -6.95
CA ALA A 182 19.86 -11.60 -7.35
C ALA A 182 19.95 -10.51 -6.26
N VAL A 183 18.90 -10.30 -5.47
CA VAL A 183 18.83 -9.23 -4.45
C VAL A 183 19.40 -9.69 -3.11
N ALA A 184 19.08 -10.91 -2.65
CA ALA A 184 19.40 -11.37 -1.31
C ALA A 184 20.90 -11.34 -0.96
N PRO A 185 21.84 -11.68 -1.86
CA PRO A 185 23.28 -11.60 -1.57
C PRO A 185 23.82 -10.17 -1.42
N GLU A 186 23.10 -9.18 -1.94
CA GLU A 186 23.56 -7.79 -2.05
C GLU A 186 23.11 -6.89 -0.89
N VAL A 187 22.16 -7.36 -0.07
CA VAL A 187 21.51 -6.54 0.95
C VAL A 187 21.79 -7.02 2.37
N ALA A 188 21.65 -6.13 3.38
CA ALA A 188 21.81 -6.51 4.79
C ALA A 188 20.72 -7.46 5.26
N GLY A 189 19.58 -7.47 4.60
CA GLY A 189 18.50 -8.41 4.89
C GLY A 189 17.21 -8.09 4.16
N ILE A 190 16.35 -9.12 4.06
CA ILE A 190 15.03 -9.03 3.45
C ILE A 190 13.98 -9.25 4.52
N ARG A 191 12.85 -8.56 4.40
CA ARG A 191 11.66 -8.70 5.25
C ARG A 191 10.46 -9.05 4.39
N ARG A 192 9.59 -9.90 4.93
CA ARG A 192 8.28 -10.26 4.37
C ARG A 192 7.25 -10.24 5.48
N PHE A 193 6.59 -9.11 5.68
CA PHE A 193 5.58 -8.99 6.72
C PHE A 193 4.16 -9.14 6.21
N GLY A 194 3.92 -9.04 4.90
CA GLY A 194 2.65 -9.41 4.26
C GLY A 194 1.55 -8.36 4.38
N ALA A 195 1.93 -7.08 4.33
CA ALA A 195 1.05 -5.92 4.20
C ALA A 195 1.78 -4.88 3.33
N ALA A 196 1.46 -4.84 2.04
CA ALA A 196 2.20 -4.05 1.05
C ALA A 196 2.09 -2.54 1.30
N SER A 197 0.93 -2.07 1.76
CA SER A 197 0.74 -0.67 2.12
C SER A 197 1.66 -0.24 3.26
N LEU A 198 1.82 -1.09 4.31
CA LEU A 198 2.75 -0.83 5.41
C LEU A 198 4.21 -0.92 4.97
N ASP A 199 4.56 -1.86 4.10
CA ASP A 199 5.90 -1.95 3.56
C ASP A 199 6.29 -0.65 2.86
N LEU A 200 5.41 -0.10 2.02
CA LEU A 200 5.62 1.20 1.35
C LEU A 200 5.62 2.38 2.34
N ALA A 201 4.74 2.37 3.35
CA ALA A 201 4.74 3.38 4.42
C ALA A 201 6.07 3.36 5.20
N TRP A 202 6.64 2.18 5.44
CA TRP A 202 7.91 2.04 6.13
C TRP A 202 9.11 2.41 5.25
N VAL A 203 9.03 2.25 3.93
CA VAL A 203 9.99 2.86 3.00
C VAL A 203 9.93 4.38 3.08
N ALA A 204 8.73 4.97 3.05
CA ALA A 204 8.55 6.42 3.18
C ALA A 204 9.06 6.97 4.53
N ALA A 205 8.96 6.17 5.59
CA ALA A 205 9.44 6.50 6.93
C ALA A 205 10.95 6.22 7.15
N GLY A 206 11.65 5.64 6.17
CA GLY A 206 13.05 5.25 6.27
C GLY A 206 13.33 4.07 7.22
N ARG A 207 12.29 3.32 7.59
CA ARG A 207 12.41 2.05 8.34
C ARG A 207 12.93 0.94 7.45
N TYR A 208 12.45 0.89 6.19
CA TYR A 208 13.04 0.12 5.09
C TYR A 208 13.75 1.05 4.12
N ASP A 209 14.73 0.52 3.42
CA ASP A 209 15.50 1.26 2.41
C ASP A 209 14.91 1.11 1.01
N GLY A 210 14.24 -0.01 0.78
CA GLY A 210 13.59 -0.31 -0.48
C GLY A 210 12.54 -1.40 -0.35
N PHE A 211 11.78 -1.54 -1.42
CA PHE A 211 10.70 -2.50 -1.59
C PHE A 211 10.66 -2.97 -3.03
N TRP A 212 10.35 -4.23 -3.26
CA TRP A 212 9.99 -4.77 -4.58
C TRP A 212 8.93 -5.86 -4.44
N GLU A 213 7.92 -5.81 -5.29
CA GLU A 213 6.86 -6.81 -5.34
C GLU A 213 6.15 -6.78 -6.69
N SER A 214 5.50 -7.89 -7.07
CA SER A 214 4.64 -7.98 -8.24
C SER A 214 3.29 -8.56 -7.89
N ASP A 215 2.34 -8.44 -8.82
CA ASP A 215 0.98 -8.97 -8.72
C ASP A 215 0.08 -8.26 -7.69
N LEU A 216 0.47 -7.05 -7.29
CA LEU A 216 -0.33 -6.20 -6.41
C LEU A 216 -1.43 -5.45 -7.18
N LYS A 217 -2.53 -5.19 -6.49
CA LYS A 217 -3.64 -4.41 -7.00
C LYS A 217 -3.45 -2.92 -6.70
N ILE A 218 -4.28 -2.09 -7.32
CA ILE A 218 -4.18 -0.64 -7.14
C ILE A 218 -4.45 -0.20 -5.69
N TRP A 219 -5.32 -0.87 -4.97
CA TRP A 219 -5.65 -0.55 -3.58
C TRP A 219 -4.51 -0.86 -2.61
N ASP A 220 -3.69 -1.90 -2.87
CA ASP A 220 -2.51 -2.25 -2.07
C ASP A 220 -1.44 -1.15 -2.12
N VAL A 221 -1.34 -0.42 -3.23
CA VAL A 221 -0.16 0.40 -3.55
C VAL A 221 -0.41 1.89 -3.74
N ALA A 222 -1.62 2.30 -4.11
CA ALA A 222 -1.89 3.70 -4.49
C ALA A 222 -1.50 4.68 -3.39
N ALA A 223 -1.86 4.40 -2.15
CA ALA A 223 -1.50 5.23 -1.00
C ALA A 223 0.02 5.23 -0.75
N GLY A 224 0.63 4.05 -0.72
CA GLY A 224 2.06 3.87 -0.46
C GLY A 224 2.94 4.53 -1.53
N MET A 225 2.55 4.46 -2.80
CA MET A 225 3.26 5.13 -3.89
C MET A 225 3.33 6.64 -3.70
N LEU A 226 2.24 7.29 -3.31
CA LEU A 226 2.23 8.72 -3.03
C LEU A 226 3.10 9.04 -1.81
N LEU A 227 2.96 8.25 -0.72
CA LEU A 227 3.78 8.41 0.49
C LEU A 227 5.27 8.37 0.18
N VAL A 228 5.74 7.38 -0.56
CA VAL A 228 7.16 7.24 -0.92
C VAL A 228 7.63 8.43 -1.74
N ARG A 229 6.87 8.86 -2.75
CA ARG A 229 7.22 10.01 -3.59
C ARG A 229 7.29 11.31 -2.78
N GLU A 230 6.33 11.57 -1.93
CA GLU A 230 6.27 12.76 -1.07
C GLU A 230 7.31 12.75 0.06
N ALA A 231 7.82 11.56 0.42
CA ALA A 231 8.98 11.40 1.31
C ALA A 231 10.33 11.61 0.60
N GLY A 232 10.33 11.90 -0.72
CA GLY A 232 11.52 12.10 -1.53
C GLY A 232 12.11 10.81 -2.12
N GLY A 233 11.34 9.73 -2.15
CA GLY A 233 11.68 8.47 -2.79
C GLY A 233 11.17 8.36 -4.23
N PHE A 234 11.46 7.21 -4.85
CA PHE A 234 11.10 6.86 -6.21
C PHE A 234 10.27 5.57 -6.21
N VAL A 235 9.32 5.50 -7.14
CA VAL A 235 8.54 4.29 -7.42
C VAL A 235 8.48 4.09 -8.92
N SER A 236 8.81 2.89 -9.38
CA SER A 236 8.75 2.48 -10.79
C SER A 236 8.28 1.04 -10.96
N ASP A 237 8.02 0.64 -12.22
CA ASP A 237 7.94 -0.77 -12.60
C ASP A 237 9.33 -1.44 -12.60
N PHE A 238 9.40 -2.75 -12.85
CA PHE A 238 10.66 -3.51 -12.88
C PHE A 238 11.60 -3.07 -14.01
N ARG A 239 11.11 -2.37 -15.04
CA ARG A 239 11.89 -1.80 -16.13
C ARG A 239 12.38 -0.38 -15.85
N GLY A 240 11.97 0.19 -14.70
CA GLY A 240 12.33 1.56 -14.31
C GLY A 240 11.41 2.64 -14.90
N GLY A 241 10.27 2.22 -15.49
CA GLY A 241 9.25 3.12 -16.05
C GLY A 241 8.18 3.51 -15.03
N ASP A 242 7.19 4.27 -15.50
CA ASP A 242 6.08 4.82 -14.71
C ASP A 242 4.79 3.97 -14.75
N ARG A 243 4.86 2.78 -15.36
CA ARG A 243 3.70 1.89 -15.57
C ARG A 243 3.54 0.83 -14.49
N ALA A 244 3.94 1.13 -13.25
CA ALA A 244 3.95 0.19 -12.14
C ALA A 244 2.55 -0.41 -11.88
N ILE A 245 1.50 0.43 -11.83
CA ILE A 245 0.12 -0.04 -11.62
C ILE A 245 -0.36 -0.92 -12.77
N GLU A 246 -0.12 -0.51 -14.02
CA GLU A 246 -0.58 -1.24 -15.20
C GLU A 246 0.09 -2.62 -15.36
N ARG A 247 1.33 -2.73 -14.87
CA ARG A 247 2.13 -3.97 -14.93
C ARG A 247 2.04 -4.81 -13.67
N SER A 248 1.45 -4.24 -12.60
CA SER A 248 1.48 -4.84 -11.27
C SER A 248 2.90 -5.20 -10.82
N GLU A 249 3.87 -4.33 -11.12
CA GLU A 249 5.29 -4.49 -10.79
C GLU A 249 5.78 -3.24 -10.06
N PHE A 250 6.34 -3.39 -8.87
CA PHE A 250 6.69 -2.24 -8.03
C PHE A 250 8.09 -2.35 -7.47
N ILE A 251 8.87 -1.27 -7.64
CA ILE A 251 10.14 -1.03 -6.95
C ILE A 251 10.04 0.34 -6.31
N ALA A 252 10.36 0.44 -5.01
CA ALA A 252 10.38 1.69 -4.28
C ALA A 252 11.64 1.83 -3.43
N GLY A 253 12.07 3.08 -3.19
CA GLY A 253 13.23 3.39 -2.34
C GLY A 253 13.74 4.80 -2.54
N SER A 254 14.84 5.16 -1.83
CA SER A 254 15.59 6.38 -2.11
C SER A 254 16.19 6.33 -3.53
N ALA A 255 16.57 7.46 -4.11
CA ALA A 255 17.16 7.50 -5.46
C ALA A 255 18.33 6.51 -5.64
N ALA A 256 19.21 6.40 -4.65
CA ALA A 256 20.37 5.51 -4.71
C ALA A 256 19.97 4.03 -4.61
N VAL A 257 19.09 3.67 -3.69
CA VAL A 257 18.64 2.29 -3.47
C VAL A 257 17.75 1.85 -4.62
N HIS A 258 16.75 2.66 -5.00
CA HIS A 258 15.86 2.38 -6.12
C HIS A 258 16.62 2.05 -7.41
N SER A 259 17.59 2.89 -7.80
CA SER A 259 18.38 2.67 -9.01
C SER A 259 19.18 1.37 -8.99
N LYS A 260 19.77 1.00 -7.84
CA LYS A 260 20.54 -0.23 -7.69
C LYS A 260 19.62 -1.46 -7.68
N LEU A 261 18.52 -1.40 -6.92
CA LEU A 261 17.52 -2.46 -6.83
C LEU A 261 16.88 -2.74 -8.19
N GLN A 262 16.52 -1.67 -8.93
CA GLN A 262 15.97 -1.80 -10.28
C GLN A 262 16.94 -2.50 -11.25
N LYS A 263 18.24 -2.21 -11.17
CA LYS A 263 19.25 -2.89 -12.00
C LYS A 263 19.36 -4.37 -11.70
N LEU A 264 19.32 -4.76 -10.42
CA LEU A 264 19.32 -6.17 -9.98
C LEU A 264 18.07 -6.90 -10.48
N VAL A 265 16.89 -6.31 -10.27
CA VAL A 265 15.62 -6.87 -10.72
C VAL A 265 15.58 -7.03 -12.24
N ALA A 266 15.90 -5.98 -12.99
CA ALA A 266 15.93 -6.02 -14.46
C ALA A 266 16.99 -7.01 -14.99
N GLY A 267 18.14 -7.14 -14.31
CA GLY A 267 19.18 -8.10 -14.64
C GLY A 267 18.70 -9.55 -14.48
N ALA A 268 18.04 -9.84 -13.35
CA ALA A 268 17.49 -11.16 -13.06
C ALA A 268 16.41 -11.61 -14.07
N LEU A 269 15.69 -10.64 -14.67
CA LEU A 269 14.64 -10.91 -15.64
C LEU A 269 15.14 -11.05 -17.09
N ARG A 270 16.31 -10.47 -17.42
CA ARG A 270 16.89 -10.61 -18.77
C ARG A 270 17.58 -11.95 -19.00
N ASN A 271 18.03 -12.59 -17.95
CA ASN A 271 18.74 -13.87 -17.99
C ASN A 271 17.79 -15.09 -17.89
N ALA A 272 16.52 -14.89 -18.28
CA ALA A 272 15.45 -15.88 -18.20
C ALA A 272 15.17 -16.55 -19.55
#